data_1d26224155dd892c840f6e685bd65286
#
_entry.id   1d26224155dd892c840f6e685bd65286
#
_cell.length_a   1.000
_cell.length_b   1.000
_cell.length_c   1.000
_cell.angle_alpha   90.00
_cell.angle_beta   90.00
_cell.angle_gamma   90.00
#
_symmetry.space_group_name_H-M   'P 1'
#
loop_
_entity.id
_entity.type
_entity.pdbx_description
1 polymer ?
#
loop_
_entity_poly.entity_id
_entity_poly.type
_entity_poly.pdbx_seq_one_letter_code
_entity_poly.pdbx_strand_id
1 'polypeptide(L)'
;MEENARNDFFRGLNVEYAEFHRQAYEYKRNKEAQILSGIEGSIVDYYNEINKHDDDSEKLDGISFVFESSQQSYRVQLNIQNEQVDAFVRLSEGHLKSLGLSILLALAKKKNSQFIVFDDVVNAIDTEHRSNIINTFLTDPYIKKTQKIITTHDKLFWELYSNRQRSLGNGEFKSFVLNCYPHGIHYEEKDISFEGKITESLECYDIRQALIYCRIWFESLASQHCVDSGLSVTASFTSRDFQKPNMIKISLEKMYAVLIESLGTRLENVNYIKSNFLSWASQNQEHHAFSEHNYNIVHSKTSQEIQMIFDSIRRFEIQLSPQKKLASLVATLSALETKISSCDNKIQRATQATPADVMRQWNNERLKYLREKSKIEELKDYCENCLL
;
A
#
# COMPACT_ATOMS: atom_id res chain seq x y z
N MET A 1 -2.48 74.13 7.75
CA MET A 1 -1.04 73.63 7.84
C MET A 1 -0.99 72.14 8.19
N GLU A 2 -1.71 71.64 9.20
CA GLU A 2 -1.68 70.21 9.61
C GLU A 2 -2.18 69.28 8.51
N GLU A 3 -3.21 69.66 7.76
CA GLU A 3 -3.78 68.82 6.71
C GLU A 3 -2.81 68.64 5.52
N ASN A 4 -2.04 69.67 5.18
CA ASN A 4 -1.01 69.58 4.15
C ASN A 4 0.16 68.67 4.59
N ALA A 5 0.62 68.78 5.82
CA ALA A 5 1.66 67.94 6.37
C ALA A 5 1.26 66.45 6.41
N ARG A 6 0.00 66.18 6.73
CA ARG A 6 -0.59 64.83 6.71
C ARG A 6 -0.68 64.27 5.29
N ASN A 7 -1.09 65.10 4.32
CA ASN A 7 -1.14 64.71 2.91
C ASN A 7 0.25 64.40 2.34
N ASP A 8 1.25 65.19 2.70
CA ASP A 8 2.63 64.99 2.29
C ASP A 8 3.24 63.71 2.91
N PHE A 9 2.90 63.44 4.17
CA PHE A 9 3.25 62.16 4.80
C PHE A 9 2.66 60.95 4.07
N PHE A 10 1.34 60.98 3.74
CA PHE A 10 0.72 59.90 3.01
C PHE A 10 1.25 59.75 1.58
N ARG A 11 1.64 60.85 0.91
CA ARG A 11 2.29 60.80 -0.40
C ARG A 11 3.64 60.14 -0.29
N GLY A 12 4.46 60.50 0.71
CA GLY A 12 5.74 59.83 0.97
C GLY A 12 5.59 58.33 1.25
N LEU A 13 4.64 57.99 2.10
CA LEU A 13 4.36 56.55 2.44
C LEU A 13 3.92 55.76 1.20
N ASN A 14 3.08 56.33 0.33
CA ASN A 14 2.68 55.68 -0.91
C ASN A 14 3.85 55.46 -1.87
N VAL A 15 4.79 56.37 -1.98
CA VAL A 15 5.98 56.23 -2.80
C VAL A 15 6.88 55.09 -2.27
N GLU A 16 7.13 55.09 -0.96
CA GLU A 16 7.94 54.03 -0.31
C GLU A 16 7.26 52.66 -0.42
N TYR A 17 5.93 52.61 -0.23
CA TYR A 17 5.17 51.38 -0.38
C TYR A 17 5.20 50.86 -1.83
N ALA A 18 5.08 51.73 -2.83
CA ALA A 18 5.13 51.37 -4.23
C ALA A 18 6.52 50.81 -4.59
N GLU A 19 7.59 51.39 -4.07
CA GLU A 19 8.96 50.88 -4.27
C GLU A 19 9.19 49.54 -3.59
N PHE A 20 8.74 49.38 -2.34
CA PHE A 20 8.78 48.09 -1.63
C PHE A 20 8.02 47.01 -2.39
N HIS A 21 6.80 47.31 -2.85
CA HIS A 21 5.97 46.40 -3.63
C HIS A 21 6.68 45.99 -4.93
N ARG A 22 7.30 46.93 -5.63
CA ARG A 22 8.06 46.65 -6.85
C ARG A 22 9.23 45.67 -6.56
N GLN A 23 10.04 45.92 -5.53
CA GLN A 23 11.17 45.09 -5.15
C GLN A 23 10.73 43.69 -4.72
N ALA A 24 9.69 43.58 -3.89
CA ALA A 24 9.11 42.29 -3.46
C ALA A 24 8.60 41.50 -4.66
N TYR A 25 7.97 42.17 -5.60
CA TYR A 25 7.46 41.56 -6.82
C TYR A 25 8.57 41.06 -7.75
N GLU A 26 9.61 41.86 -7.99
CA GLU A 26 10.80 41.44 -8.77
C GLU A 26 11.50 40.26 -8.09
N TYR A 27 11.65 40.27 -6.80
CA TYR A 27 12.21 39.15 -6.05
C TYR A 27 11.38 37.87 -6.22
N LYS A 28 10.06 37.97 -6.05
CA LYS A 28 9.13 36.85 -6.28
C LYS A 28 9.29 36.28 -7.69
N ARG A 29 9.21 37.14 -8.70
CA ARG A 29 9.36 36.75 -10.12
C ARG A 29 10.68 36.04 -10.41
N ASN A 30 11.78 36.57 -9.89
CA ASN A 30 13.11 35.95 -10.07
C ASN A 30 13.18 34.57 -9.39
N LYS A 31 12.55 34.41 -8.22
CA LYS A 31 12.48 33.12 -7.52
C LYS A 31 11.61 32.12 -8.26
N GLU A 32 10.47 32.53 -8.79
CA GLU A 32 9.58 31.67 -9.60
C GLU A 32 10.29 31.22 -10.87
N ALA A 33 10.94 32.13 -11.60
CA ALA A 33 11.72 31.80 -12.78
C ALA A 33 12.86 30.80 -12.47
N GLN A 34 13.57 30.98 -11.34
CA GLN A 34 14.61 30.08 -10.88
C GLN A 34 14.06 28.68 -10.53
N ILE A 35 12.86 28.63 -9.96
CA ILE A 35 12.19 27.35 -9.63
C ILE A 35 11.78 26.62 -10.90
N LEU A 36 11.21 27.30 -11.87
CA LEU A 36 10.69 26.72 -13.11
C LEU A 36 11.78 26.39 -14.15
N SER A 37 12.95 27.06 -14.10
CA SER A 37 14.00 26.80 -15.08
C SER A 37 14.59 25.38 -14.97
N GLY A 38 14.80 24.72 -16.09
CA GLY A 38 15.51 23.44 -16.19
C GLY A 38 14.72 22.21 -15.72
N ILE A 39 13.38 22.33 -15.60
CA ILE A 39 12.49 21.19 -15.33
C ILE A 39 11.66 20.78 -16.54
N GLU A 40 11.75 21.56 -17.62
CA GLU A 40 10.90 21.44 -18.81
C GLU A 40 10.97 20.02 -19.41
N GLY A 41 12.18 19.51 -19.62
CA GLY A 41 12.37 18.14 -20.13
C GLY A 41 11.76 17.07 -19.21
N SER A 42 11.97 17.20 -17.90
CA SER A 42 11.40 16.25 -16.94
C SER A 42 9.87 16.31 -16.89
N ILE A 43 9.28 17.48 -17.10
CA ILE A 43 7.81 17.61 -17.17
C ILE A 43 7.28 16.86 -18.40
N VAL A 44 7.93 17.05 -19.56
CA VAL A 44 7.55 16.36 -20.79
C VAL A 44 7.65 14.85 -20.63
N ASP A 45 8.75 14.36 -20.04
CA ASP A 45 8.96 12.93 -19.79
C ASP A 45 7.85 12.36 -18.92
N TYR A 46 7.54 13.00 -17.77
CA TYR A 46 6.48 12.53 -16.86
C TYR A 46 5.09 12.62 -17.48
N TYR A 47 4.80 13.72 -18.18
CA TYR A 47 3.51 13.89 -18.84
C TYR A 47 3.28 12.80 -19.90
N ASN A 48 4.26 12.57 -20.76
CA ASN A 48 4.16 11.55 -21.81
C ASN A 48 4.12 10.13 -21.26
N GLU A 49 4.80 9.83 -20.13
CA GLU A 49 4.70 8.52 -19.48
C GLU A 49 3.32 8.30 -18.85
N ILE A 50 2.75 9.32 -18.21
CA ILE A 50 1.41 9.26 -17.61
C ILE A 50 0.35 9.08 -18.70
N ASN A 51 0.48 9.79 -19.81
CA ASN A 51 -0.46 9.80 -20.93
C ASN A 51 0.03 8.95 -22.12
N LYS A 52 0.81 7.89 -21.88
CA LYS A 52 1.49 7.11 -22.94
C LYS A 52 0.57 6.37 -23.90
N HIS A 53 -0.68 6.14 -23.50
CA HIS A 53 -1.67 5.45 -24.33
C HIS A 53 -2.53 6.40 -25.17
N ASP A 54 -2.33 7.72 -25.00
CA ASP A 54 -3.02 8.72 -25.78
C ASP A 54 -2.46 8.81 -27.20
N ASP A 55 -3.21 9.44 -28.07
CA ASP A 55 -2.79 9.66 -29.45
C ASP A 55 -1.50 10.52 -29.49
N ASP A 56 -0.66 10.30 -30.49
CA ASP A 56 0.57 11.06 -30.67
C ASP A 56 0.31 12.57 -30.85
N SER A 57 -0.91 12.95 -31.26
CA SER A 57 -1.34 14.35 -31.33
C SER A 57 -1.55 15.02 -29.96
N GLU A 58 -1.55 14.26 -28.86
CA GLU A 58 -1.73 14.73 -27.49
C GLU A 58 -0.43 14.67 -26.66
N LYS A 59 0.63 14.11 -27.25
CA LYS A 59 1.95 14.06 -26.61
C LYS A 59 2.66 15.41 -26.71
N LEU A 60 3.40 15.74 -25.67
CA LEU A 60 4.18 16.98 -25.62
C LEU A 60 5.56 16.78 -26.24
N ASP A 61 5.93 17.68 -27.17
CA ASP A 61 7.30 17.83 -27.66
C ASP A 61 8.10 18.79 -26.75
N GLY A 62 7.41 19.70 -26.06
CA GLY A 62 8.03 20.68 -25.18
C GLY A 62 7.03 21.46 -24.33
N ILE A 63 7.56 22.13 -23.33
CA ILE A 63 6.80 23.04 -22.47
C ILE A 63 7.63 24.28 -22.17
N SER A 64 6.99 25.42 -22.07
CA SER A 64 7.61 26.68 -21.65
C SER A 64 6.70 27.49 -20.74
N PHE A 65 7.32 28.26 -19.85
CA PHE A 65 6.65 29.13 -18.90
C PHE A 65 6.88 30.59 -19.31
N VAL A 66 5.86 31.23 -19.87
CA VAL A 66 5.94 32.62 -20.35
C VAL A 66 5.32 33.53 -19.31
N PHE A 67 6.10 34.49 -18.83
CA PHE A 67 5.61 35.46 -17.87
C PHE A 67 4.75 36.53 -18.54
N GLU A 68 3.50 36.70 -18.11
CA GLU A 68 2.59 37.76 -18.56
C GLU A 68 2.54 38.90 -17.56
N SER A 69 3.15 40.03 -17.93
CA SER A 69 3.21 41.22 -17.07
C SER A 69 1.84 41.80 -16.75
N SER A 70 0.87 41.68 -17.68
CA SER A 70 -0.52 42.20 -17.53
C SER A 70 -1.31 41.45 -16.45
N GLN A 71 -1.06 40.14 -16.28
CA GLN A 71 -1.73 39.27 -15.32
C GLN A 71 -0.88 38.94 -14.10
N GLN A 72 0.38 39.38 -14.10
CA GLN A 72 1.37 39.05 -13.07
C GLN A 72 1.48 37.54 -12.79
N SER A 73 1.35 36.73 -13.81
CA SER A 73 1.30 35.27 -13.75
C SER A 73 2.09 34.63 -14.88
N TYR A 74 2.36 33.34 -14.77
CA TYR A 74 2.97 32.56 -15.85
C TYR A 74 1.87 31.89 -16.67
N ARG A 75 1.98 32.02 -18.00
CA ARG A 75 1.23 31.19 -18.94
C ARG A 75 2.04 29.95 -19.27
N VAL A 76 1.39 28.80 -19.28
CA VAL A 76 2.00 27.52 -19.67
C VAL A 76 1.73 27.30 -21.15
N GLN A 77 2.79 27.34 -21.94
CA GLN A 77 2.75 27.04 -23.36
C GLN A 77 3.29 25.66 -23.63
N LEU A 78 2.57 24.89 -24.41
CA LEU A 78 2.91 23.54 -24.84
C LEU A 78 3.35 23.56 -26.29
N ASN A 79 4.37 22.77 -26.60
CA ASN A 79 4.72 22.45 -27.97
C ASN A 79 4.15 21.05 -28.28
N ILE A 80 3.24 20.99 -29.24
CA ILE A 80 2.60 19.76 -29.71
C ILE A 80 2.67 19.78 -31.25
N GLN A 81 3.29 18.77 -31.86
CA GLN A 81 3.43 18.67 -33.33
C GLN A 81 3.99 19.95 -33.97
N ASN A 82 4.99 20.57 -33.31
CA ASN A 82 5.61 21.84 -33.73
C ASN A 82 4.69 23.09 -33.65
N GLU A 83 3.52 22.99 -33.04
CA GLU A 83 2.64 24.12 -32.74
C GLU A 83 2.77 24.53 -31.29
N GLN A 84 2.80 25.85 -31.05
CA GLN A 84 2.73 26.42 -29.70
C GLN A 84 1.28 26.71 -29.33
N VAL A 85 0.80 26.10 -28.26
CA VAL A 85 -0.58 26.23 -27.80
C VAL A 85 -0.62 26.51 -26.30
N ASP A 86 -1.64 27.21 -25.84
CA ASP A 86 -1.88 27.43 -24.41
C ASP A 86 -2.42 26.16 -23.78
N ALA A 87 -1.83 25.75 -22.63
CA ALA A 87 -2.22 24.52 -21.93
C ALA A 87 -3.69 24.51 -21.51
N PHE A 88 -4.21 25.65 -21.03
CA PHE A 88 -5.59 25.77 -20.56
C PHE A 88 -6.62 25.79 -21.69
N VAL A 89 -6.19 26.11 -22.90
CA VAL A 89 -7.05 26.07 -24.09
C VAL A 89 -7.06 24.69 -24.74
N ARG A 90 -5.92 24.01 -24.73
CA ARG A 90 -5.73 22.76 -25.47
C ARG A 90 -6.06 21.51 -24.68
N LEU A 91 -5.73 21.46 -23.38
CA LEU A 91 -5.84 20.27 -22.56
C LEU A 91 -7.23 20.13 -21.92
N SER A 92 -7.70 18.90 -21.84
CA SER A 92 -8.84 18.53 -21.01
C SER A 92 -8.52 18.69 -19.51
N GLU A 93 -9.52 18.66 -18.64
CA GLU A 93 -9.32 18.74 -17.19
C GLU A 93 -8.41 17.60 -16.68
N GLY A 94 -8.59 16.39 -17.20
CA GLY A 94 -7.73 15.23 -16.85
C GLY A 94 -6.28 15.45 -17.25
N HIS A 95 -6.05 15.95 -18.45
CA HIS A 95 -4.70 16.26 -18.96
C HIS A 95 -4.06 17.45 -18.21
N LEU A 96 -4.84 18.46 -17.80
CA LEU A 96 -4.33 19.54 -16.95
C LEU A 96 -3.88 19.03 -15.59
N LYS A 97 -4.60 18.07 -15.00
CA LYS A 97 -4.20 17.41 -13.73
C LYS A 97 -2.95 16.56 -13.93
N SER A 98 -2.87 15.80 -15.03
CA SER A 98 -1.64 15.06 -15.40
C SER A 98 -0.46 15.98 -15.58
N LEU A 99 -0.65 17.16 -16.21
CA LEU A 99 0.38 18.18 -16.35
C LEU A 99 0.81 18.75 -14.99
N GLY A 100 -0.15 19.09 -14.13
CA GLY A 100 0.12 19.56 -12.77
C GLY A 100 0.91 18.53 -11.95
N LEU A 101 0.55 17.25 -12.03
CA LEU A 101 1.29 16.16 -11.39
C LEU A 101 2.71 16.05 -11.96
N SER A 102 2.87 16.16 -13.27
CA SER A 102 4.19 16.11 -13.95
C SER A 102 5.10 17.26 -13.52
N ILE A 103 4.55 18.46 -13.35
CA ILE A 103 5.28 19.62 -12.80
C ILE A 103 5.72 19.34 -11.36
N LEU A 104 4.83 18.79 -10.52
CA LEU A 104 5.16 18.43 -9.12
C LEU A 104 6.30 17.42 -9.07
N LEU A 105 6.25 16.36 -9.87
CA LEU A 105 7.28 15.32 -9.93
C LEU A 105 8.63 15.88 -10.43
N ALA A 106 8.60 16.71 -11.45
CA ALA A 106 9.81 17.36 -12.00
C ALA A 106 10.44 18.30 -10.96
N LEU A 107 9.65 19.07 -10.24
CA LEU A 107 10.12 19.93 -9.15
C LEU A 107 10.70 19.11 -7.99
N ALA A 108 10.04 18.05 -7.59
CA ALA A 108 10.52 17.15 -6.54
C ALA A 108 11.88 16.54 -6.93
N LYS A 109 12.01 16.07 -8.16
CA LYS A 109 13.26 15.54 -8.74
C LYS A 109 14.38 16.58 -8.76
N LYS A 110 14.10 17.80 -9.24
CA LYS A 110 15.05 18.91 -9.23
C LYS A 110 15.57 19.26 -7.83
N LYS A 111 14.65 19.27 -6.84
CA LYS A 111 14.97 19.56 -5.43
C LYS A 111 15.57 18.38 -4.68
N ASN A 112 15.64 17.20 -5.30
CA ASN A 112 16.02 15.95 -4.65
C ASN A 112 15.24 15.71 -3.34
N SER A 113 13.92 15.89 -3.39
CA SER A 113 13.04 15.77 -2.23
C SER A 113 13.06 14.34 -1.69
N GLN A 114 13.21 14.19 -0.36
CA GLN A 114 13.27 12.88 0.29
C GLN A 114 11.88 12.24 0.48
N PHE A 115 10.82 13.06 0.45
CA PHE A 115 9.44 12.62 0.53
C PHE A 115 8.54 13.47 -0.34
N ILE A 116 7.41 12.90 -0.78
CA ILE A 116 6.37 13.59 -1.56
C ILE A 116 5.01 13.21 -0.97
N VAL A 117 4.16 14.20 -0.79
CA VAL A 117 2.76 14.01 -0.38
C VAL A 117 1.86 14.19 -1.59
N PHE A 118 1.06 13.18 -1.86
CA PHE A 118 0.04 13.17 -2.90
C PHE A 118 -1.34 13.17 -2.24
N ASP A 119 -1.96 14.33 -2.18
CA ASP A 119 -3.29 14.49 -1.59
C ASP A 119 -4.34 14.48 -2.69
N ASP A 120 -5.06 13.36 -2.80
CA ASP A 120 -6.16 13.11 -3.74
C ASP A 120 -5.86 13.45 -5.21
N VAL A 121 -4.61 13.22 -5.65
CA VAL A 121 -4.11 13.64 -6.97
C VAL A 121 -4.72 12.91 -8.15
N VAL A 122 -5.43 11.80 -7.92
CA VAL A 122 -6.00 10.95 -8.98
C VAL A 122 -7.46 11.23 -9.25
N ASN A 123 -8.04 12.19 -8.55
CA ASN A 123 -9.44 12.57 -8.72
C ASN A 123 -9.65 13.20 -10.12
N ALA A 124 -10.67 12.71 -10.85
CA ALA A 124 -10.99 13.10 -12.23
C ALA A 124 -9.87 12.82 -13.27
N ILE A 125 -9.01 11.82 -13.00
CA ILE A 125 -8.10 11.25 -14.00
C ILE A 125 -8.69 9.92 -14.46
N ASP A 126 -8.64 9.66 -15.77
CA ASP A 126 -9.18 8.46 -16.38
C ASP A 126 -8.48 7.18 -15.90
N THR A 127 -9.17 6.06 -15.96
CA THR A 127 -8.70 4.78 -15.41
C THR A 127 -7.39 4.31 -16.03
N GLU A 128 -7.16 4.55 -17.33
CA GLU A 128 -5.92 4.20 -18.02
C GLU A 128 -4.74 5.01 -17.53
N HIS A 129 -4.92 6.33 -17.37
CA HIS A 129 -3.90 7.22 -16.84
C HIS A 129 -3.57 6.90 -15.38
N ARG A 130 -4.54 6.45 -14.56
CA ARG A 130 -4.29 5.98 -13.18
C ARG A 130 -3.30 4.84 -13.12
N SER A 131 -3.42 3.86 -14.01
CA SER A 131 -2.46 2.74 -14.12
C SER A 131 -1.05 3.23 -14.45
N ASN A 132 -0.93 4.22 -15.34
CA ASN A 132 0.34 4.80 -15.72
C ASN A 132 0.95 5.63 -14.58
N ILE A 133 0.14 6.38 -13.84
CA ILE A 133 0.57 7.10 -12.62
C ILE A 133 1.13 6.10 -11.59
N ILE A 134 0.41 5.00 -11.34
CA ILE A 134 0.87 3.94 -10.42
C ILE A 134 2.21 3.37 -10.90
N ASN A 135 2.34 3.05 -12.18
CA ASN A 135 3.60 2.59 -12.75
C ASN A 135 4.72 3.61 -12.54
N THR A 136 4.49 4.88 -12.87
CA THR A 136 5.47 5.95 -12.67
C THR A 136 5.92 6.04 -11.21
N PHE A 137 4.98 5.98 -10.25
CA PHE A 137 5.30 6.02 -8.82
C PHE A 137 6.14 4.83 -8.35
N LEU A 138 6.01 3.68 -8.98
CA LEU A 138 6.65 2.43 -8.57
C LEU A 138 7.91 2.08 -9.36
N THR A 139 8.08 2.62 -10.57
CA THR A 139 9.18 2.23 -11.47
C THR A 139 10.16 3.35 -11.78
N ASP A 140 9.75 4.63 -11.72
CA ASP A 140 10.67 5.74 -11.96
C ASP A 140 11.86 5.68 -10.98
N PRO A 141 13.11 5.78 -11.46
CA PRO A 141 14.31 5.60 -10.64
C PRO A 141 14.44 6.55 -9.45
N TYR A 142 13.90 7.78 -9.57
CA TYR A 142 13.90 8.76 -8.50
C TYR A 142 12.71 8.55 -7.56
N ILE A 143 11.48 8.49 -8.10
CA ILE A 143 10.25 8.41 -7.31
C ILE A 143 10.19 7.09 -6.52
N LYS A 144 10.68 5.99 -7.09
CA LYS A 144 10.75 4.69 -6.43
C LYS A 144 11.51 4.75 -5.09
N LYS A 145 12.56 5.56 -5.01
CA LYS A 145 13.42 5.70 -3.81
C LYS A 145 12.89 6.75 -2.83
N THR A 146 11.96 7.59 -3.25
CA THR A 146 11.40 8.67 -2.44
C THR A 146 10.27 8.12 -1.56
N GLN A 147 10.22 8.53 -0.29
CA GLN A 147 9.08 8.23 0.58
C GLN A 147 7.82 8.91 0.02
N LYS A 148 6.74 8.16 -0.11
CA LYS A 148 5.46 8.66 -0.61
C LYS A 148 4.39 8.55 0.45
N ILE A 149 3.64 9.64 0.64
CA ILE A 149 2.39 9.65 1.42
C ILE A 149 1.28 9.93 0.42
N ILE A 150 0.37 8.99 0.24
CA ILE A 150 -0.72 9.09 -0.73
C ILE A 150 -2.03 9.03 0.03
N THR A 151 -2.84 10.08 -0.08
CA THR A 151 -4.22 10.06 0.37
C THR A 151 -5.15 9.96 -0.84
N THR A 152 -6.21 9.20 -0.72
CA THR A 152 -7.22 9.07 -1.77
C THR A 152 -8.55 8.59 -1.20
N HIS A 153 -9.65 9.05 -1.75
CA HIS A 153 -10.97 8.48 -1.51
C HIS A 153 -11.36 7.46 -2.60
N ASP A 154 -10.52 7.29 -3.64
CA ASP A 154 -10.74 6.34 -4.73
C ASP A 154 -10.25 4.94 -4.32
N LYS A 155 -11.22 4.09 -3.99
CA LYS A 155 -10.96 2.71 -3.59
C LYS A 155 -10.29 1.90 -4.70
N LEU A 156 -10.65 2.12 -5.96
CA LEU A 156 -10.06 1.39 -7.09
C LEU A 156 -8.58 1.72 -7.26
N PHE A 157 -8.23 3.01 -7.17
CA PHE A 157 -6.83 3.44 -7.21
C PHE A 157 -6.02 2.81 -6.07
N TRP A 158 -6.57 2.83 -4.85
CA TRP A 158 -5.93 2.21 -3.69
C TRP A 158 -5.71 0.71 -3.88
N GLU A 159 -6.70 -0.02 -4.38
CA GLU A 159 -6.59 -1.46 -4.64
C GLU A 159 -5.53 -1.76 -5.72
N LEU A 160 -5.53 -1.02 -6.83
CA LEU A 160 -4.55 -1.17 -7.92
C LEU A 160 -3.13 -0.87 -7.44
N TYR A 161 -2.94 0.23 -6.70
CA TYR A 161 -1.65 0.62 -6.15
C TYR A 161 -1.13 -0.44 -5.18
N SER A 162 -1.95 -0.87 -4.22
CA SER A 162 -1.60 -1.88 -3.21
C SER A 162 -1.22 -3.21 -3.86
N ASN A 163 -1.99 -3.68 -4.84
CA ASN A 163 -1.71 -4.92 -5.55
C ASN A 163 -0.41 -4.84 -6.35
N ARG A 164 -0.18 -3.74 -7.05
CA ARG A 164 1.03 -3.54 -7.85
C ARG A 164 2.27 -3.42 -6.97
N GLN A 165 2.18 -2.69 -5.87
CA GLN A 165 3.26 -2.56 -4.89
C GLN A 165 3.68 -3.92 -4.31
N ARG A 166 2.71 -4.75 -3.91
CA ARG A 166 2.98 -6.10 -3.40
C ARG A 166 3.63 -7.00 -4.46
N SER A 167 3.16 -6.93 -5.71
CA SER A 167 3.72 -7.74 -6.81
C SER A 167 5.17 -7.38 -7.13
N LEU A 168 5.56 -6.13 -6.97
CA LEU A 168 6.91 -5.66 -7.24
C LEU A 168 7.89 -5.91 -6.07
N GLY A 169 7.38 -6.19 -4.87
CA GLY A 169 8.20 -6.45 -3.67
C GLY A 169 9.12 -5.28 -3.27
N ASN A 170 8.76 -4.05 -3.63
CA ASN A 170 9.60 -2.87 -3.48
C ASN A 170 9.32 -2.14 -2.15
N GLY A 171 10.18 -2.35 -1.14
CA GLY A 171 10.19 -1.56 0.09
C GLY A 171 9.03 -1.83 1.05
N GLU A 172 9.03 -1.12 2.17
CA GLU A 172 7.93 -1.15 3.13
C GLU A 172 6.73 -0.37 2.61
N PHE A 173 5.57 -0.96 2.70
CA PHE A 173 4.29 -0.37 2.33
C PHE A 173 3.30 -0.55 3.47
N LYS A 174 2.66 0.54 3.87
CA LYS A 174 1.58 0.53 4.86
C LYS A 174 0.37 1.24 4.30
N SER A 175 -0.80 0.70 4.57
CA SER A 175 -2.06 1.22 4.09
C SER A 175 -3.06 1.33 5.24
N PHE A 176 -3.73 2.48 5.32
CA PHE A 176 -4.68 2.79 6.36
C PHE A 176 -6.01 3.22 5.74
N VAL A 177 -7.11 2.73 6.29
CA VAL A 177 -8.44 3.26 6.00
C VAL A 177 -8.86 4.16 7.15
N LEU A 178 -9.23 5.39 6.82
CA LEU A 178 -9.73 6.36 7.79
C LEU A 178 -11.26 6.30 7.80
N ASN A 179 -11.82 5.96 8.94
CA ASN A 179 -13.26 5.91 9.16
C ASN A 179 -13.67 7.06 10.08
N CYS A 180 -14.67 7.85 9.66
CA CYS A 180 -15.19 8.95 10.45
C CYS A 180 -16.40 8.51 11.25
N TYR A 181 -16.31 8.57 12.57
CA TYR A 181 -17.39 8.23 13.51
C TYR A 181 -17.77 9.47 14.34
N PRO A 182 -18.94 9.47 15.01
CA PRO A 182 -19.34 10.59 15.88
C PRO A 182 -18.33 10.89 17.00
N HIS A 183 -17.50 9.95 17.38
CA HIS A 183 -16.50 10.07 18.46
C HIS A 183 -15.09 10.42 17.96
N GLY A 184 -14.90 10.61 16.65
CA GLY A 184 -13.61 10.95 16.04
C GLY A 184 -13.23 10.09 14.84
N ILE A 185 -12.00 10.24 14.40
CA ILE A 185 -11.45 9.49 13.26
C ILE A 185 -10.79 8.22 13.80
N HIS A 186 -11.25 7.08 13.31
CA HIS A 186 -10.60 5.78 13.50
C HIS A 186 -9.81 5.42 12.25
N TYR A 187 -8.58 4.94 12.44
CA TYR A 187 -7.79 4.38 11.35
C TYR A 187 -7.66 2.86 11.51
N GLU A 188 -7.71 2.16 10.41
CA GLU A 188 -7.57 0.71 10.34
C GLU A 188 -6.42 0.38 9.38
N GLU A 189 -5.38 -0.30 9.86
CA GLU A 189 -4.28 -0.76 9.04
C GLU A 189 -4.74 -1.94 8.18
N LYS A 190 -4.65 -1.82 6.84
CA LYS A 190 -5.16 -2.84 5.90
C LYS A 190 -4.10 -3.82 5.40
N ASP A 191 -2.84 -3.55 5.67
CA ASP A 191 -1.71 -4.39 5.21
C ASP A 191 -1.23 -5.40 6.26
N ILE A 192 -2.08 -5.71 7.23
CA ILE A 192 -1.82 -6.78 8.16
C ILE A 192 -1.74 -8.09 7.39
N SER A 193 -0.65 -8.84 7.59
CA SER A 193 -0.48 -10.18 7.01
C SER A 193 -1.61 -11.11 7.40
N PHE A 194 -1.82 -12.21 6.68
CA PHE A 194 -2.79 -13.22 7.11
C PHE A 194 -2.53 -13.70 8.53
N GLU A 195 -1.25 -13.88 8.90
CA GLU A 195 -0.86 -14.20 10.28
C GLU A 195 -1.36 -13.17 11.28
N GLY A 196 -1.17 -11.87 10.99
CA GLY A 196 -1.65 -10.78 11.83
C GLY A 196 -3.17 -10.76 11.96
N LYS A 197 -3.90 -10.92 10.85
CA LYS A 197 -5.37 -10.96 10.83
C LYS A 197 -5.94 -12.12 11.62
N ILE A 198 -5.32 -13.31 11.51
CA ILE A 198 -5.73 -14.49 12.26
C ILE A 198 -5.47 -14.28 13.75
N THR A 199 -4.29 -13.76 14.11
CA THR A 199 -3.92 -13.47 15.50
C THR A 199 -4.88 -12.47 16.13
N GLU A 200 -5.15 -11.35 15.44
CA GLU A 200 -6.10 -10.32 15.91
C GLU A 200 -7.50 -10.89 16.09
N SER A 201 -7.98 -11.69 15.13
CA SER A 201 -9.30 -12.34 15.24
C SER A 201 -9.37 -13.30 16.43
N LEU A 202 -8.31 -14.06 16.71
CA LEU A 202 -8.23 -14.95 17.87
C LEU A 202 -8.16 -14.18 19.20
N GLU A 203 -7.43 -13.06 19.23
CA GLU A 203 -7.38 -12.16 20.41
C GLU A 203 -8.75 -11.53 20.71
N CYS A 204 -9.54 -11.23 19.67
CA CYS A 204 -10.90 -10.70 19.77
C CYS A 204 -11.97 -11.80 19.97
N TYR A 205 -11.57 -13.07 20.06
CA TYR A 205 -12.49 -14.23 20.11
C TYR A 205 -13.41 -14.35 18.88
N ASP A 206 -13.04 -13.74 17.75
CA ASP A 206 -13.75 -13.94 16.49
C ASP A 206 -13.24 -15.19 15.75
N ILE A 207 -13.67 -16.33 16.27
CA ILE A 207 -13.30 -17.66 15.79
C ILE A 207 -13.66 -17.85 14.31
N ARG A 208 -14.81 -17.33 13.90
CA ARG A 208 -15.30 -17.44 12.52
C ARG A 208 -14.38 -16.68 11.55
N GLN A 209 -14.04 -15.45 11.89
CA GLN A 209 -13.18 -14.62 11.03
C GLN A 209 -11.76 -15.21 10.98
N ALA A 210 -11.23 -15.68 12.11
CA ALA A 210 -9.94 -16.37 12.16
C ALA A 210 -9.90 -17.58 11.21
N LEU A 211 -10.94 -18.39 11.21
CA LEU A 211 -11.06 -19.58 10.36
C LEU A 211 -11.14 -19.21 8.87
N ILE A 212 -11.89 -18.15 8.54
CA ILE A 212 -11.99 -17.63 7.18
C ILE A 212 -10.60 -17.17 6.67
N TYR A 213 -9.85 -16.43 7.49
CA TYR A 213 -8.50 -16.00 7.12
C TYR A 213 -7.51 -17.17 6.98
N CYS A 214 -7.61 -18.18 7.83
CA CYS A 214 -6.85 -19.43 7.68
C CYS A 214 -7.08 -20.07 6.31
N ARG A 215 -8.34 -20.15 5.90
CA ARG A 215 -8.70 -20.70 4.59
C ARG A 215 -8.13 -19.88 3.44
N ILE A 216 -8.37 -18.56 3.43
CA ILE A 216 -7.89 -17.69 2.35
C ILE A 216 -6.37 -17.76 2.25
N TRP A 217 -5.67 -17.77 3.39
CA TRP A 217 -4.22 -17.88 3.40
C TRP A 217 -3.72 -19.20 2.82
N PHE A 218 -4.32 -20.32 3.23
CA PHE A 218 -3.99 -21.62 2.67
C PHE A 218 -4.22 -21.69 1.15
N GLU A 219 -5.39 -21.21 0.67
CA GLU A 219 -5.71 -21.16 -0.76
C GLU A 219 -4.71 -20.28 -1.53
N SER A 220 -4.28 -19.18 -0.94
CA SER A 220 -3.26 -18.28 -1.50
C SER A 220 -1.90 -18.98 -1.63
N LEU A 221 -1.42 -19.66 -0.57
CA LEU A 221 -0.16 -20.41 -0.57
C LEU A 221 -0.18 -21.55 -1.58
N ALA A 222 -1.28 -22.30 -1.63
CA ALA A 222 -1.45 -23.40 -2.56
C ALA A 222 -1.46 -22.91 -4.01
N SER A 223 -2.16 -21.83 -4.30
CA SER A 223 -2.22 -21.23 -5.63
C SER A 223 -0.85 -20.72 -6.06
N GLN A 224 -0.12 -20.03 -5.17
CA GLN A 224 1.22 -19.54 -5.46
C GLN A 224 2.18 -20.69 -5.74
N HIS A 225 2.13 -21.78 -4.95
CA HIS A 225 2.96 -22.95 -5.20
C HIS A 225 2.67 -23.58 -6.58
N CYS A 226 1.39 -23.66 -6.98
CA CYS A 226 1.02 -24.15 -8.30
C CYS A 226 1.61 -23.29 -9.43
N VAL A 227 1.60 -21.97 -9.27
CA VAL A 227 2.20 -21.04 -10.23
C VAL A 227 3.72 -21.21 -10.29
N ASP A 228 4.39 -21.20 -9.13
CA ASP A 228 5.86 -21.30 -9.03
C ASP A 228 6.39 -22.65 -9.56
N SER A 229 5.60 -23.71 -9.41
CA SER A 229 5.92 -25.06 -9.90
C SER A 229 5.53 -25.30 -11.36
N GLY A 230 4.94 -24.29 -12.04
CA GLY A 230 4.50 -24.41 -13.42
C GLY A 230 3.40 -25.47 -13.64
N LEU A 231 2.61 -25.76 -12.61
CA LEU A 231 1.53 -26.74 -12.69
C LEU A 231 0.41 -26.24 -13.60
N SER A 232 0.03 -27.06 -14.56
CA SER A 232 -1.08 -26.77 -15.46
C SER A 232 -2.28 -27.69 -15.21
N VAL A 233 -3.47 -27.13 -15.27
CA VAL A 233 -4.72 -27.89 -15.18
C VAL A 233 -5.39 -27.90 -16.55
N THR A 234 -5.58 -29.08 -17.12
CA THR A 234 -6.35 -29.23 -18.36
C THR A 234 -7.84 -29.28 -18.03
N ALA A 235 -8.60 -28.32 -18.50
CA ALA A 235 -10.05 -28.28 -18.35
C ALA A 235 -10.72 -28.60 -19.68
N SER A 236 -11.72 -29.50 -19.67
CA SER A 236 -12.59 -29.75 -20.81
C SER A 236 -13.93 -29.05 -20.57
N PHE A 237 -14.39 -28.28 -21.56
CA PHE A 237 -15.69 -27.62 -21.51
C PHE A 237 -16.72 -28.51 -22.19
N THR A 238 -17.70 -29.00 -21.45
CA THR A 238 -18.78 -29.86 -21.96
C THR A 238 -20.04 -29.10 -22.33
N SER A 239 -20.13 -27.80 -22.04
CA SER A 239 -21.30 -26.96 -22.30
C SER A 239 -20.96 -25.78 -23.22
N ARG A 240 -21.86 -25.50 -24.18
CA ARG A 240 -21.79 -24.36 -25.08
C ARG A 240 -22.47 -23.10 -24.52
N ASP A 241 -22.75 -23.04 -23.24
CA ASP A 241 -23.40 -21.88 -22.62
C ASP A 241 -22.38 -20.77 -22.36
N PHE A 242 -22.19 -19.91 -23.36
CA PHE A 242 -21.29 -18.78 -23.34
C PHE A 242 -21.79 -17.57 -22.51
N GLN A 243 -23.00 -17.64 -21.95
CA GLN A 243 -23.61 -16.50 -21.24
C GLN A 243 -23.13 -16.34 -19.80
N LYS A 244 -22.41 -17.31 -19.26
CA LYS A 244 -21.78 -17.18 -17.93
C LYS A 244 -20.31 -17.50 -18.08
N PRO A 245 -19.39 -16.54 -17.75
CA PRO A 245 -17.98 -16.87 -17.63
C PRO A 245 -17.85 -17.92 -16.53
N ASN A 246 -17.68 -19.18 -16.94
CA ASN A 246 -17.40 -20.26 -16.00
C ASN A 246 -16.01 -20.02 -15.44
N MET A 247 -15.93 -19.34 -14.29
CA MET A 247 -14.73 -19.39 -13.49
C MET A 247 -14.47 -20.86 -13.15
N ILE A 248 -13.34 -21.39 -13.60
CA ILE A 248 -12.91 -22.73 -13.23
C ILE A 248 -12.63 -22.70 -11.73
N LYS A 249 -13.64 -23.12 -10.94
CA LYS A 249 -13.48 -23.29 -9.50
C LYS A 249 -12.76 -24.60 -9.28
N ILE A 250 -11.48 -24.55 -8.94
CA ILE A 250 -10.77 -25.71 -8.46
C ILE A 250 -11.25 -25.95 -7.02
N SER A 251 -11.91 -27.09 -6.79
CA SER A 251 -12.30 -27.44 -5.42
C SER A 251 -11.06 -27.64 -4.53
N LEU A 252 -11.19 -27.38 -3.24
CA LEU A 252 -10.10 -27.57 -2.28
C LEU A 252 -9.54 -29.00 -2.32
N GLU A 253 -10.38 -30.01 -2.51
CA GLU A 253 -9.97 -31.41 -2.66
C GLU A 253 -9.08 -31.65 -3.89
N LYS A 254 -9.41 -31.01 -5.02
CA LYS A 254 -8.58 -31.10 -6.24
C LYS A 254 -7.28 -30.37 -6.06
N MET A 255 -7.28 -29.22 -5.41
CA MET A 255 -6.07 -28.48 -5.07
C MET A 255 -5.17 -29.33 -4.16
N TYR A 256 -5.72 -30.02 -3.19
CA TYR A 256 -5.01 -30.99 -2.35
C TYR A 256 -4.38 -32.11 -3.13
N ALA A 257 -5.10 -32.73 -4.04
CA ALA A 257 -4.60 -33.80 -4.89
C ALA A 257 -3.37 -33.34 -5.68
N VAL A 258 -3.45 -32.15 -6.28
CA VAL A 258 -2.34 -31.51 -7.01
C VAL A 258 -1.15 -31.23 -6.10
N LEU A 259 -1.36 -30.71 -4.88
CA LEU A 259 -0.29 -30.46 -3.91
C LEU A 259 0.39 -31.77 -3.46
N ILE A 260 -0.37 -32.82 -3.18
CA ILE A 260 0.16 -34.13 -2.80
C ILE A 260 1.00 -34.71 -3.94
N GLU A 261 0.54 -34.60 -5.17
CA GLU A 261 1.25 -35.09 -6.36
C GLU A 261 2.57 -34.31 -6.59
N SER A 262 2.57 -32.99 -6.39
CA SER A 262 3.74 -32.15 -6.63
C SER A 262 4.77 -32.17 -5.50
N LEU A 263 4.36 -32.31 -4.26
CA LEU A 263 5.21 -32.23 -3.07
C LEU A 263 5.58 -33.61 -2.50
N GLY A 264 4.83 -34.66 -2.85
CA GLY A 264 5.11 -36.06 -2.46
C GLY A 264 5.20 -36.22 -0.93
N THR A 265 6.20 -37.02 -0.49
CA THR A 265 6.44 -37.32 0.93
C THR A 265 6.92 -36.14 1.78
N ARG A 266 7.25 -35.01 1.18
CA ARG A 266 7.63 -33.79 1.91
C ARG A 266 6.48 -33.15 2.71
N LEU A 267 5.27 -33.68 2.55
CA LEU A 267 4.07 -33.18 3.22
C LEU A 267 3.67 -34.06 4.42
N GLU A 268 4.53 -34.23 5.41
CA GLU A 268 4.11 -34.88 6.66
C GLU A 268 2.91 -34.23 7.32
N ASN A 269 2.78 -32.89 7.18
CA ASN A 269 1.67 -32.13 7.72
C ASN A 269 0.42 -32.08 6.82
N VAL A 270 0.47 -32.55 5.57
CA VAL A 270 -0.71 -32.52 4.69
C VAL A 270 -1.85 -33.37 5.22
N ASN A 271 -1.56 -34.51 5.80
CA ASN A 271 -2.60 -35.33 6.40
C ASN A 271 -3.25 -34.63 7.63
N TYR A 272 -2.47 -33.89 8.40
CA TYR A 272 -2.99 -33.10 9.52
C TYR A 272 -3.80 -31.91 9.00
N ILE A 273 -3.29 -31.18 8.05
CA ILE A 273 -4.01 -30.12 7.35
C ILE A 273 -5.27 -30.74 6.73
N LYS A 274 -5.18 -31.84 6.00
CA LYS A 274 -6.30 -32.53 5.37
C LYS A 274 -7.38 -32.96 6.38
N SER A 275 -7.02 -33.57 7.49
CA SER A 275 -7.99 -33.99 8.53
C SER A 275 -8.66 -32.81 9.23
N ASN A 276 -7.93 -31.74 9.47
CA ASN A 276 -8.47 -30.52 10.07
C ASN A 276 -9.24 -29.64 9.08
N PHE A 277 -8.84 -29.68 7.80
CA PHE A 277 -9.50 -28.95 6.72
C PHE A 277 -10.65 -29.74 6.08
N LEU A 278 -10.72 -31.05 6.20
CA LEU A 278 -11.91 -31.82 5.73
C LEU A 278 -13.14 -31.59 6.60
N SER A 279 -12.98 -31.14 7.83
CA SER A 279 -14.11 -30.54 8.56
C SER A 279 -14.62 -29.25 7.88
N TRP A 280 -13.98 -28.81 6.80
CA TRP A 280 -14.35 -27.66 5.97
C TRP A 280 -15.47 -27.93 4.97
N ALA A 281 -15.94 -29.14 4.79
CA ALA A 281 -17.24 -29.35 4.14
C ALA A 281 -18.32 -28.50 4.82
N SER A 282 -18.17 -28.26 6.14
CA SER A 282 -19.03 -27.35 6.88
C SER A 282 -18.80 -25.87 6.58
N GLN A 283 -17.62 -25.44 6.13
CA GLN A 283 -17.37 -24.02 5.82
C GLN A 283 -17.98 -23.55 4.49
N ASN A 284 -18.07 -24.45 3.49
CA ASN A 284 -18.85 -24.14 2.31
C ASN A 284 -20.33 -23.94 2.65
N GLN A 285 -20.82 -24.62 3.67
CA GLN A 285 -22.18 -24.47 4.18
C GLN A 285 -22.37 -23.16 4.97
N GLU A 286 -21.32 -22.59 5.55
CA GLU A 286 -21.40 -21.31 6.26
C GLU A 286 -21.37 -20.07 5.36
N HIS A 287 -20.61 -20.13 4.26
CA HIS A 287 -20.69 -19.11 3.23
C HIS A 287 -22.02 -19.17 2.45
N HIS A 288 -22.67 -20.33 2.47
CA HIS A 288 -23.93 -20.60 1.79
C HIS A 288 -24.92 -21.23 2.77
N ALA A 289 -25.06 -20.67 3.98
CA ALA A 289 -25.95 -21.19 5.03
C ALA A 289 -27.39 -21.30 4.51
N PHE A 290 -27.79 -22.51 4.13
CA PHE A 290 -29.16 -22.83 3.72
C PHE A 290 -30.08 -23.03 4.93
N SER A 291 -29.54 -23.08 6.16
CA SER A 291 -30.33 -23.21 7.40
C SER A 291 -29.56 -22.73 8.62
N GLU A 292 -30.29 -22.25 9.63
CA GLU A 292 -29.74 -21.89 10.97
C GLU A 292 -28.94 -23.03 11.63
N HIS A 293 -29.28 -24.28 11.34
CA HIS A 293 -28.62 -25.46 11.91
C HIS A 293 -27.17 -25.58 11.43
N ASN A 294 -26.89 -25.23 10.19
CA ASN A 294 -25.54 -25.25 9.63
C ASN A 294 -24.67 -24.09 10.14
N TYR A 295 -25.29 -22.98 10.54
CA TYR A 295 -24.61 -21.83 11.14
C TYR A 295 -23.95 -22.17 12.48
N ASN A 296 -24.51 -23.11 13.24
CA ASN A 296 -24.02 -23.47 14.58
C ASN A 296 -22.78 -24.41 14.57
N ILE A 297 -22.37 -24.97 13.43
CA ILE A 297 -21.26 -25.93 13.37
C ILE A 297 -19.91 -25.25 13.65
N VAL A 298 -19.71 -24.00 13.23
CA VAL A 298 -18.47 -23.26 13.53
C VAL A 298 -18.41 -22.82 14.98
N HIS A 299 -19.55 -22.50 15.58
CA HIS A 299 -19.61 -22.16 17.00
C HIS A 299 -19.21 -23.33 17.92
N SER A 300 -19.11 -24.55 17.41
CA SER A 300 -18.60 -25.71 18.14
C SER A 300 -17.08 -25.81 18.19
N LYS A 301 -16.35 -25.03 17.34
CA LYS A 301 -14.88 -25.03 17.36
C LYS A 301 -14.34 -24.12 18.46
N THR A 302 -13.30 -24.60 19.13
CA THR A 302 -12.60 -23.84 20.16
C THR A 302 -11.49 -22.97 19.54
N SER A 303 -11.11 -21.87 20.21
CA SER A 303 -9.94 -21.06 19.81
C SER A 303 -8.67 -21.92 19.70
N GLN A 304 -8.55 -22.97 20.51
CA GLN A 304 -7.41 -23.88 20.50
C GLN A 304 -7.35 -24.70 19.20
N GLU A 305 -8.50 -25.20 18.72
CA GLU A 305 -8.57 -25.92 17.43
C GLU A 305 -8.20 -25.02 16.26
N ILE A 306 -8.66 -23.76 16.28
CA ILE A 306 -8.27 -22.78 15.24
C ILE A 306 -6.78 -22.45 15.34
N GLN A 307 -6.22 -22.31 16.53
CA GLN A 307 -4.79 -22.11 16.72
C GLN A 307 -3.97 -23.26 16.12
N MET A 308 -4.40 -24.51 16.31
CA MET A 308 -3.74 -25.68 15.70
C MET A 308 -3.81 -25.65 14.17
N ILE A 309 -4.93 -25.23 13.58
CA ILE A 309 -5.04 -25.03 12.13
C ILE A 309 -4.05 -23.94 11.66
N PHE A 310 -4.02 -22.82 12.35
CA PHE A 310 -3.12 -21.72 12.06
C PHE A 310 -1.65 -22.12 12.08
N ASP A 311 -1.22 -22.84 13.12
CA ASP A 311 0.15 -23.33 13.25
C ASP A 311 0.49 -24.35 12.15
N SER A 312 -0.47 -25.14 11.69
CA SER A 312 -0.29 -26.05 10.57
C SER A 312 -0.07 -25.33 9.25
N ILE A 313 -0.78 -24.21 9.02
CA ILE A 313 -0.59 -23.40 7.82
C ILE A 313 0.78 -22.71 7.84
N ARG A 314 1.24 -22.23 8.99
CA ARG A 314 2.60 -21.69 9.16
C ARG A 314 3.67 -22.70 8.76
N ARG A 315 3.54 -23.95 9.23
CA ARG A 315 4.45 -25.05 8.88
C ARG A 315 4.38 -25.38 7.40
N PHE A 316 3.18 -25.37 6.82
CA PHE A 316 3.01 -25.58 5.38
C PHE A 316 3.70 -24.47 4.55
N GLU A 317 3.56 -23.20 4.92
CA GLU A 317 4.30 -22.11 4.25
C GLU A 317 5.81 -22.30 4.32
N ILE A 318 6.34 -22.75 5.46
CA ILE A 318 7.77 -23.06 5.62
C ILE A 318 8.17 -24.18 4.66
N GLN A 319 7.40 -25.26 4.56
CA GLN A 319 7.70 -26.38 3.66
C GLN A 319 7.74 -25.97 2.18
N LEU A 320 6.87 -25.02 1.77
CA LEU A 320 6.85 -24.53 0.40
C LEU A 320 8.10 -23.71 0.03
N SER A 321 8.65 -22.94 0.97
CA SER A 321 9.75 -22.01 0.71
C SER A 321 10.66 -21.83 1.94
N PRO A 322 11.38 -22.88 2.40
CA PRO A 322 12.10 -22.83 3.66
C PRO A 322 13.20 -21.77 3.69
N GLN A 323 13.96 -21.60 2.60
CA GLN A 323 15.03 -20.60 2.53
C GLN A 323 14.52 -19.16 2.68
N LYS A 324 13.45 -18.84 1.96
CA LYS A 324 12.83 -17.50 2.02
C LYS A 324 12.24 -17.24 3.42
N LYS A 325 11.59 -18.24 4.01
CA LYS A 325 10.95 -18.10 5.32
C LYS A 325 11.97 -18.00 6.45
N LEU A 326 13.09 -18.70 6.37
CA LEU A 326 14.16 -18.63 7.36
C LEU A 326 14.70 -17.20 7.51
N ALA A 327 14.96 -16.52 6.40
CA ALA A 327 15.42 -15.13 6.42
C ALA A 327 14.39 -14.19 7.10
N SER A 328 13.10 -14.38 6.83
CA SER A 328 12.03 -13.63 7.46
C SER A 328 11.90 -13.91 8.96
N LEU A 329 12.01 -15.16 9.38
CA LEU A 329 11.95 -15.56 10.79
C LEU A 329 13.13 -14.97 11.59
N VAL A 330 14.33 -14.99 11.03
CA VAL A 330 15.52 -14.38 11.64
C VAL A 330 15.34 -12.88 11.81
N ALA A 331 14.82 -12.18 10.80
CA ALA A 331 14.53 -10.75 10.90
C ALA A 331 13.48 -10.44 11.98
N THR A 332 12.42 -11.27 12.06
CA THR A 332 11.38 -11.13 13.08
C THR A 332 11.94 -11.35 14.50
N LEU A 333 12.80 -12.35 14.69
CA LEU A 333 13.46 -12.59 15.97
C LEU A 333 14.30 -11.38 16.41
N SER A 334 15.09 -10.82 15.52
CA SER A 334 15.90 -9.63 15.81
C SER A 334 15.04 -8.42 16.21
N ALA A 335 13.90 -8.22 15.52
CA ALA A 335 12.95 -7.16 15.87
C ALA A 335 12.30 -7.38 17.24
N LEU A 336 11.94 -8.62 17.59
CA LEU A 336 11.40 -8.97 18.91
C LEU A 336 12.42 -8.76 20.02
N GLU A 337 13.68 -9.14 19.81
CA GLU A 337 14.77 -8.90 20.76
C GLU A 337 14.96 -7.42 21.04
N THR A 338 14.89 -6.59 20.01
CA THR A 338 14.94 -5.12 20.17
C THR A 338 13.78 -4.59 21.01
N LYS A 339 12.56 -5.09 20.78
CA LYS A 339 11.35 -4.72 21.56
C LYS A 339 11.47 -5.15 23.02
N ILE A 340 11.93 -6.38 23.27
CA ILE A 340 12.15 -6.92 24.63
C ILE A 340 13.18 -6.06 25.36
N SER A 341 14.33 -5.78 24.73
CA SER A 341 15.38 -4.92 25.29
C SER A 341 14.88 -3.51 25.61
N SER A 342 13.99 -2.96 24.75
CA SER A 342 13.35 -1.67 25.02
C SER A 342 12.45 -1.73 26.27
N CYS A 343 11.67 -2.79 26.45
CA CYS A 343 10.84 -2.99 27.65
C CYS A 343 11.73 -3.15 28.90
N ASP A 344 12.80 -3.97 28.82
CA ASP A 344 13.75 -4.16 29.92
C ASP A 344 14.39 -2.84 30.35
N ASN A 345 14.82 -2.02 29.38
CA ASN A 345 15.39 -0.69 29.66
C ASN A 345 14.37 0.25 30.34
N LYS A 346 13.08 0.23 29.91
CA LYS A 346 12.03 1.01 30.56
C LYS A 346 11.81 0.56 32.01
N ILE A 347 11.75 -0.74 32.24
CA ILE A 347 11.57 -1.35 33.57
C ILE A 347 12.75 -1.02 34.48
N GLN A 348 13.99 -1.13 33.99
CA GLN A 348 15.19 -0.81 34.78
C GLN A 348 15.31 0.69 35.14
N ARG A 349 14.83 1.58 34.27
CA ARG A 349 14.84 3.03 34.52
C ARG A 349 13.67 3.51 35.35
N ALA A 350 12.74 2.63 35.71
CA ALA A 350 11.60 2.97 36.54
C ALA A 350 12.06 3.39 37.93
N THR A 351 11.49 4.47 38.45
CA THR A 351 11.74 5.00 39.79
C THR A 351 10.57 4.73 40.70
N GLN A 352 10.69 5.00 41.99
CA GLN A 352 9.57 4.90 42.95
C GLN A 352 8.37 5.80 42.58
N ALA A 353 8.60 6.83 41.75
CA ALA A 353 7.54 7.71 41.23
C ALA A 353 6.81 7.14 40.00
N THR A 354 7.25 6.01 39.44
CA THR A 354 6.61 5.40 38.28
C THR A 354 5.28 4.75 38.70
N PRO A 355 4.12 5.11 38.08
CA PRO A 355 2.83 4.53 38.43
C PRO A 355 2.80 3.01 38.26
N ALA A 356 2.13 2.32 39.19
CA ALA A 356 2.09 0.85 39.19
C ALA A 356 1.38 0.23 37.98
N ASP A 357 0.41 0.94 37.41
CA ASP A 357 -0.29 0.56 36.17
C ASP A 357 0.64 0.61 34.95
N VAL A 358 1.50 1.62 34.85
CA VAL A 358 2.52 1.74 33.78
C VAL A 358 3.53 0.61 33.89
N MET A 359 4.00 0.29 35.11
CA MET A 359 4.89 -0.85 35.33
C MET A 359 4.23 -2.18 34.94
N ARG A 360 2.96 -2.36 35.28
CA ARG A 360 2.19 -3.54 34.88
C ARG A 360 2.06 -3.63 33.35
N GLN A 361 1.82 -2.51 32.69
CA GLN A 361 1.72 -2.46 31.23
C GLN A 361 3.04 -2.92 30.61
N TRP A 362 4.19 -2.35 30.98
CA TRP A 362 5.49 -2.72 30.42
C TRP A 362 5.84 -4.19 30.65
N ASN A 363 5.54 -4.72 31.84
CA ASN A 363 5.73 -6.15 32.12
C ASN A 363 4.82 -7.05 31.24
N ASN A 364 3.58 -6.65 31.01
CA ASN A 364 2.67 -7.39 30.14
C ASN A 364 3.14 -7.37 28.68
N GLU A 365 3.57 -6.23 28.18
CA GLU A 365 4.16 -6.11 26.84
C GLU A 365 5.41 -7.00 26.69
N ARG A 366 6.31 -6.97 27.67
CA ARG A 366 7.50 -7.82 27.70
C ARG A 366 7.14 -9.31 27.67
N LEU A 367 6.19 -9.75 28.48
CA LEU A 367 5.74 -11.12 28.52
C LEU A 367 5.08 -11.56 27.19
N LYS A 368 4.33 -10.66 26.54
CA LYS A 368 3.76 -10.89 25.22
C LYS A 368 4.88 -11.14 24.20
N TYR A 369 5.91 -10.28 24.13
CA TYR A 369 7.02 -10.43 23.19
C TYR A 369 7.88 -11.68 23.47
N LEU A 370 8.06 -12.07 24.74
CA LEU A 370 8.78 -13.32 25.08
C LEU A 370 8.02 -14.56 24.61
N ARG A 371 6.70 -14.59 24.76
CA ARG A 371 5.88 -15.70 24.24
C ARG A 371 5.91 -15.78 22.72
N GLU A 372 5.86 -14.64 22.06
CA GLU A 372 5.96 -14.54 20.60
C GLU A 372 7.35 -15.01 20.13
N LYS A 373 8.42 -14.56 20.79
CA LYS A 373 9.79 -15.00 20.51
C LYS A 373 9.93 -16.53 20.57
N SER A 374 9.44 -17.16 21.63
CA SER A 374 9.49 -18.63 21.77
C SER A 374 8.79 -19.36 20.62
N LYS A 375 7.62 -18.87 20.19
CA LYS A 375 6.91 -19.44 19.03
C LYS A 375 7.69 -19.29 17.72
N ILE A 376 8.34 -18.15 17.50
CA ILE A 376 9.14 -17.91 16.29
C ILE A 376 10.42 -18.74 16.31
N GLU A 377 11.04 -18.97 17.48
CA GLU A 377 12.19 -19.87 17.64
C GLU A 377 11.81 -21.30 17.25
N GLU A 378 10.67 -21.83 17.72
CA GLU A 378 10.17 -23.15 17.33
C GLU A 378 9.95 -23.27 15.80
N LEU A 379 9.40 -22.22 15.16
CA LEU A 379 9.22 -22.21 13.72
C LEU A 379 10.55 -22.10 12.96
N LYS A 380 11.53 -21.39 13.52
CA LYS A 380 12.88 -21.30 12.96
C LYS A 380 13.57 -22.68 12.98
N ASP A 381 13.53 -23.36 14.12
CA ASP A 381 14.10 -24.71 14.28
C ASP A 381 13.43 -25.70 13.31
N TYR A 382 12.11 -25.63 13.16
CA TYR A 382 11.38 -26.41 12.17
C TYR A 382 11.82 -26.08 10.73
N CYS A 383 12.03 -24.80 10.43
CA CYS A 383 12.50 -24.35 9.12
C CYS A 383 13.91 -24.86 8.79
N GLU A 384 14.82 -24.82 9.77
CA GLU A 384 16.18 -25.34 9.64
C GLU A 384 16.17 -26.86 9.38
N ASN A 385 15.29 -27.60 10.05
CA ASN A 385 15.11 -29.05 9.80
C ASN A 385 14.53 -29.37 8.41
N CYS A 386 13.74 -28.46 7.82
CA CYS A 386 13.24 -28.61 6.45
C CYS A 386 14.33 -28.35 5.39
N LEU A 387 15.44 -27.74 5.74
CA LEU A 387 16.58 -27.48 4.85
C LEU A 387 17.64 -28.60 4.86
N LEU A 388 17.64 -29.47 5.88
CA LEU A 388 18.47 -30.66 6.00
C LEU A 388 17.87 -31.82 5.21
#